data_92e9dde30af19b191a62d5e2406c9c03
#
_entry.id   92e9dde30af19b191a62d5e2406c9c03
#
_cell.length_a   1.000
_cell.length_b   1.000
_cell.length_c   1.000
_cell.angle_alpha   90.00
_cell.angle_beta   90.00
_cell.angle_gamma   90.00
#
_symmetry.space_group_name_H-M   'P 1'
#
loop_
_entity.id
_entity.type
_entity.pdbx_description
1 polymer ?
#
loop_
_entity_poly.entity_id
_entity_poly.type
_entity_poly.pdbx_seq_one_letter_code
_entity_poly.pdbx_strand_id
1 'polypeptide(L)'
;TSVCPSKYDLSMDEDLTIINTNTRNQKIKDFFNKNKKLLISVLGILLLIIIGFYSYQIYKEGHREWLSNKYNNAIIKHKNGDNSIIVPELKTVIEDKDGTYSPLALYYLIDNNLIDNRDEINDLFDILIEKTSLETEIKNLIIYKKGLYNADNLNESQLLEILNPLINSKSVWKSHALYLLAEYFYFKDEKQKSKEFFNQILNTENANLDIVKE
;
A
#
# COMPACT_ATOMS: atom_id res chain seq x y z
N THR A 1 67.59 21.23 29.78
CA THR A 1 67.61 22.20 28.68
C THR A 1 66.32 22.17 27.94
N SER A 2 65.39 23.05 28.33
CA SER A 2 64.10 23.25 27.69
C SER A 2 64.28 24.10 26.44
N VAL A 3 64.04 23.55 25.27
CA VAL A 3 63.98 24.31 24.02
C VAL A 3 62.63 24.99 23.97
N CYS A 4 62.59 26.30 24.01
CA CYS A 4 61.43 27.15 23.82
C CYS A 4 61.08 27.13 22.30
N PRO A 5 59.86 26.84 21.87
CA PRO A 5 59.52 26.93 20.45
C PRO A 5 59.54 28.40 20.02
N SER A 6 60.19 28.64 18.89
CA SER A 6 60.38 29.96 18.30
C SER A 6 59.06 30.60 17.90
N LYS A 7 58.86 31.87 18.25
CA LYS A 7 57.68 32.70 17.93
C LYS A 7 57.39 32.84 16.42
N TYR A 8 58.31 32.37 15.57
CA TYR A 8 58.19 32.38 14.10
C TYR A 8 57.45 31.17 13.51
N ASP A 9 57.32 30.06 14.26
CA ASP A 9 56.67 28.85 13.78
C ASP A 9 55.14 28.95 13.85
N LEU A 10 54.59 29.68 14.83
CA LEU A 10 53.15 29.92 14.99
C LEU A 10 52.56 30.88 13.95
N SER A 11 53.36 31.87 13.47
CA SER A 11 52.89 32.83 12.47
C SER A 11 52.83 32.21 11.04
N MET A 12 53.71 31.27 10.75
CA MET A 12 53.73 30.57 9.44
C MET A 12 52.54 29.62 9.29
N ASP A 13 52.07 28.98 10.35
CA ASP A 13 50.91 28.09 10.32
C ASP A 13 49.57 28.88 10.15
N GLU A 14 49.47 30.04 10.81
CA GLU A 14 48.30 30.94 10.65
C GLU A 14 48.26 31.53 9.22
N ASP A 15 49.38 31.97 8.67
CA ASP A 15 49.47 32.50 7.32
C ASP A 15 49.15 31.42 6.25
N LEU A 16 49.57 30.17 6.43
CA LEU A 16 49.26 29.06 5.57
C LEU A 16 47.78 28.68 5.59
N THR A 17 47.12 28.74 6.74
CA THR A 17 45.66 28.49 6.89
C THR A 17 44.83 29.60 6.24
N ILE A 18 45.25 30.88 6.40
CA ILE A 18 44.58 32.03 5.76
C ILE A 18 44.73 31.98 4.23
N ILE A 19 45.93 31.65 3.72
CA ILE A 19 46.17 31.50 2.28
C ILE A 19 45.36 30.35 1.71
N ASN A 20 45.23 29.23 2.41
CA ASN A 20 44.44 28.08 1.98
C ASN A 20 42.94 28.39 1.94
N THR A 21 42.39 29.08 2.93
CA THR A 21 41.00 29.52 2.98
C THR A 21 40.67 30.54 1.89
N ASN A 22 41.55 31.52 1.65
CA ASN A 22 41.38 32.50 0.58
C ASN A 22 41.44 31.86 -0.80
N THR A 23 42.38 30.92 -1.04
CA THR A 23 42.46 30.19 -2.33
C THR A 23 41.25 29.30 -2.56
N ARG A 24 40.71 28.68 -1.51
CA ARG A 24 39.49 27.87 -1.60
C ARG A 24 38.25 28.73 -1.92
N ASN A 25 38.12 29.87 -1.25
CA ASN A 25 37.00 30.80 -1.52
C ASN A 25 37.09 31.40 -2.93
N GLN A 26 38.28 31.65 -3.43
CA GLN A 26 38.50 32.15 -4.78
C GLN A 26 38.13 31.08 -5.83
N LYS A 27 38.55 29.82 -5.66
CA LYS A 27 38.14 28.69 -6.51
C LYS A 27 36.60 28.48 -6.54
N ILE A 28 35.96 28.64 -5.38
CA ILE A 28 34.48 28.55 -5.32
C ILE A 28 33.84 29.71 -6.10
N LYS A 29 34.30 30.95 -5.94
CA LYS A 29 33.80 32.11 -6.70
C LYS A 29 34.00 31.94 -8.20
N ASP A 30 35.15 31.47 -8.64
CA ASP A 30 35.48 31.23 -10.03
C ASP A 30 34.62 30.11 -10.63
N PHE A 31 34.35 29.04 -9.88
CA PHE A 31 33.42 27.98 -10.27
C PHE A 31 32.00 28.51 -10.49
N PHE A 32 31.49 29.30 -9.54
CA PHE A 32 30.15 29.91 -9.64
C PHE A 32 30.06 30.87 -10.82
N ASN A 33 31.07 31.73 -11.00
CA ASN A 33 31.09 32.67 -12.12
C ASN A 33 31.16 31.96 -13.48
N LYS A 34 32.01 30.94 -13.59
CA LYS A 34 32.19 30.16 -14.83
C LYS A 34 30.94 29.35 -15.20
N ASN A 35 30.23 28.80 -14.18
CA ASN A 35 29.09 27.92 -14.38
C ASN A 35 27.75 28.60 -14.08
N LYS A 36 27.68 29.93 -13.96
CA LYS A 36 26.48 30.68 -13.58
C LYS A 36 25.24 30.30 -14.39
N LYS A 37 25.35 30.20 -15.70
CA LYS A 37 24.23 29.84 -16.60
C LYS A 37 23.73 28.41 -16.32
N LEU A 38 24.65 27.47 -16.15
CA LEU A 38 24.32 26.08 -15.85
C LEU A 38 23.66 25.96 -14.45
N LEU A 39 24.19 26.63 -13.43
CA LEU A 39 23.62 26.63 -12.08
C LEU A 39 22.22 27.22 -12.05
N ILE A 40 21.98 28.32 -12.77
CA ILE A 40 20.63 28.90 -12.88
C ILE A 40 19.65 27.94 -13.58
N SER A 41 20.12 27.28 -14.65
CA SER A 41 19.30 26.26 -15.36
C SER A 41 18.93 25.09 -14.46
N VAL A 42 19.91 24.53 -13.73
CA VAL A 42 19.68 23.43 -12.77
C VAL A 42 18.70 23.85 -11.67
N LEU A 43 18.87 25.05 -11.12
CA LEU A 43 17.96 25.59 -10.10
C LEU A 43 16.54 25.76 -10.66
N GLY A 44 16.40 26.26 -11.91
CA GLY A 44 15.12 26.38 -12.58
C GLY A 44 14.41 25.04 -12.78
N ILE A 45 15.14 23.99 -13.21
CA ILE A 45 14.60 22.64 -13.36
C ILE A 45 14.16 22.09 -12.00
N LEU A 46 14.95 22.29 -10.93
CA LEU A 46 14.63 21.83 -9.59
C LEU A 46 13.36 22.49 -9.05
N LEU A 47 13.18 23.78 -9.28
CA LEU A 47 11.94 24.50 -8.95
C LEU A 47 10.73 23.95 -9.71
N LEU A 48 10.85 23.67 -11.00
CA LEU A 48 9.77 23.06 -11.77
C LEU A 48 9.38 21.66 -11.24
N ILE A 49 10.35 20.84 -10.83
CA ILE A 49 10.09 19.54 -10.22
C ILE A 49 9.34 19.70 -8.90
N ILE A 50 9.73 20.66 -8.06
CA ILE A 50 9.07 20.94 -6.78
C ILE A 50 7.63 21.41 -7.02
N ILE A 51 7.40 22.36 -7.93
CA ILE A 51 6.06 22.85 -8.26
C ILE A 51 5.19 21.70 -8.81
N GLY A 52 5.72 20.88 -9.71
CA GLY A 52 5.02 19.71 -10.25
C GLY A 52 4.63 18.71 -9.16
N PHE A 53 5.54 18.44 -8.22
CA PHE A 53 5.29 17.55 -7.09
C PHE A 53 4.17 18.06 -6.18
N TYR A 54 4.21 19.34 -5.79
CA TYR A 54 3.15 19.94 -4.96
C TYR A 54 1.82 20.01 -5.68
N SER A 55 1.81 20.37 -6.97
CA SER A 55 0.58 20.39 -7.77
C SER A 55 -0.07 19.00 -7.85
N TYR A 56 0.76 17.96 -8.04
CA TYR A 56 0.29 16.56 -8.04
C TYR A 56 -0.30 16.15 -6.69
N GLN A 57 0.33 16.53 -5.57
CA GLN A 57 -0.17 16.26 -4.23
C GLN A 57 -1.54 16.89 -3.99
N ILE A 58 -1.70 18.18 -4.32
CA ILE A 58 -2.97 18.91 -4.17
C ILE A 58 -4.07 18.26 -5.02
N TYR A 59 -3.75 17.88 -6.26
CA TYR A 59 -4.70 17.18 -7.13
C TYR A 59 -5.13 15.84 -6.52
N LYS A 60 -4.18 15.04 -6.02
CA LYS A 60 -4.44 13.74 -5.40
C LYS A 60 -5.30 13.87 -4.14
N GLU A 61 -5.03 14.85 -3.28
CA GLU A 61 -5.81 15.11 -2.07
C GLU A 61 -7.24 15.52 -2.41
N GLY A 62 -7.43 16.43 -3.36
CA GLY A 62 -8.76 16.87 -3.81
C GLY A 62 -9.57 15.71 -4.43
N HIS A 63 -8.92 14.85 -5.20
CA HIS A 63 -9.56 13.66 -5.77
C HIS A 63 -9.98 12.66 -4.68
N ARG A 64 -9.13 12.45 -3.68
CA ARG A 64 -9.42 11.57 -2.54
C ARG A 64 -10.55 12.12 -1.67
N GLU A 65 -10.61 13.43 -1.47
CA GLU A 65 -11.73 14.09 -0.78
C GLU A 65 -13.04 13.88 -1.54
N TRP A 66 -13.02 14.04 -2.86
CA TRP A 66 -14.18 13.77 -3.71
C TRP A 66 -14.67 12.32 -3.57
N LEU A 67 -13.76 11.33 -3.60
CA LEU A 67 -14.10 9.90 -3.37
C LEU A 67 -14.69 9.66 -2.00
N SER A 68 -14.08 10.24 -0.96
CA SER A 68 -14.59 10.19 0.41
C SER A 68 -16.02 10.71 0.50
N ASN A 69 -16.27 11.86 -0.08
CA ASN A 69 -17.59 12.48 -0.08
C ASN A 69 -18.60 11.63 -0.85
N LYS A 70 -18.21 11.07 -1.99
CA LYS A 70 -19.07 10.18 -2.79
C LYS A 70 -19.44 8.91 -2.02
N TYR A 71 -18.45 8.25 -1.41
CA TYR A 71 -18.66 7.07 -0.57
C TYR A 71 -19.58 7.36 0.62
N ASN A 72 -19.28 8.41 1.39
CA ASN A 72 -20.05 8.77 2.57
C ASN A 72 -21.49 9.18 2.22
N ASN A 73 -21.69 9.95 1.16
CA ASN A 73 -23.02 10.34 0.72
C ASN A 73 -23.86 9.14 0.28
N ALA A 74 -23.27 8.18 -0.42
CA ALA A 74 -23.94 6.94 -0.81
C ALA A 74 -24.43 6.17 0.44
N ILE A 75 -23.58 6.03 1.46
CA ILE A 75 -23.93 5.35 2.71
C ILE A 75 -25.01 6.11 3.48
N ILE A 76 -24.94 7.43 3.58
CA ILE A 76 -25.96 8.24 4.27
C ILE A 76 -27.31 8.10 3.57
N LYS A 77 -27.35 8.15 2.24
CA LYS A 77 -28.59 7.95 1.46
C LYS A 77 -29.20 6.57 1.71
N HIS A 78 -28.37 5.52 1.68
CA HIS A 78 -28.82 4.16 1.98
C HIS A 78 -29.43 4.05 3.38
N LYS A 79 -28.77 4.61 4.40
CA LYS A 79 -29.30 4.61 5.79
C LYS A 79 -30.62 5.38 5.93
N ASN A 80 -30.88 6.34 5.05
CA ASN A 80 -32.12 7.10 4.99
C ASN A 80 -33.21 6.42 4.13
N GLY A 81 -32.94 5.21 3.59
CA GLY A 81 -33.88 4.42 2.79
C GLY A 81 -33.89 4.73 1.31
N ASP A 82 -33.00 5.58 0.80
CA ASP A 82 -32.86 5.84 -0.64
C ASP A 82 -31.83 4.86 -1.25
N ASN A 83 -32.34 3.78 -1.83
CA ASN A 83 -31.53 2.73 -2.41
C ASN A 83 -31.32 2.88 -3.92
N SER A 84 -31.92 3.89 -4.56
CA SER A 84 -31.99 3.98 -6.02
C SER A 84 -30.64 4.20 -6.71
N ILE A 85 -29.69 4.84 -6.03
CA ILE A 85 -28.41 5.26 -6.63
C ILE A 85 -27.18 4.67 -5.92
N ILE A 86 -27.36 3.93 -4.81
CA ILE A 86 -26.23 3.48 -4.00
C ILE A 86 -25.29 2.54 -4.76
N VAL A 87 -25.84 1.55 -5.46
CA VAL A 87 -25.02 0.56 -6.19
C VAL A 87 -24.19 1.21 -7.29
N PRO A 88 -24.75 2.06 -8.19
CA PRO A 88 -23.96 2.79 -9.17
C PRO A 88 -22.91 3.73 -8.56
N GLU A 89 -23.23 4.42 -7.47
CA GLU A 89 -22.28 5.33 -6.81
C GLU A 89 -21.09 4.56 -6.21
N LEU A 90 -21.35 3.47 -5.48
CA LEU A 90 -20.29 2.65 -4.89
C LEU A 90 -19.46 1.91 -5.94
N LYS A 91 -20.06 1.44 -7.03
CA LYS A 91 -19.32 0.88 -8.17
C LYS A 91 -18.35 1.91 -8.77
N THR A 92 -18.80 3.15 -8.95
CA THR A 92 -17.91 4.23 -9.42
C THR A 92 -16.72 4.44 -8.49
N VAL A 93 -16.92 4.33 -7.16
CA VAL A 93 -15.83 4.40 -6.17
C VAL A 93 -14.87 3.22 -6.31
N ILE A 94 -15.38 2.02 -6.60
CA ILE A 94 -14.54 0.83 -6.82
C ILE A 94 -13.72 0.97 -8.11
N GLU A 95 -14.34 1.43 -9.18
CA GLU A 95 -13.73 1.61 -10.50
C GLU A 95 -12.64 2.70 -10.51
N ASP A 96 -12.67 3.62 -9.56
CA ASP A 96 -11.60 4.63 -9.35
C ASP A 96 -10.29 4.02 -8.88
N LYS A 97 -10.32 2.82 -8.30
CA LYS A 97 -9.15 2.06 -7.84
C LYS A 97 -8.36 2.78 -6.74
N ASP A 98 -9.03 3.53 -5.88
CA ASP A 98 -8.42 4.09 -4.69
C ASP A 98 -8.13 3.00 -3.64
N GLY A 99 -6.92 3.02 -3.07
CA GLY A 99 -6.48 1.98 -2.12
C GLY A 99 -7.27 1.91 -0.81
N THR A 100 -8.07 2.92 -0.49
CA THR A 100 -8.86 3.01 0.74
C THR A 100 -10.35 2.86 0.45
N TYR A 101 -10.90 3.71 -0.41
CA TYR A 101 -12.36 3.78 -0.60
C TYR A 101 -12.89 2.68 -1.50
N SER A 102 -12.10 2.19 -2.46
CA SER A 102 -12.58 1.10 -3.34
C SER A 102 -12.82 -0.22 -2.58
N PRO A 103 -11.91 -0.70 -1.71
CA PRO A 103 -12.22 -1.85 -0.84
C PRO A 103 -13.41 -1.63 0.10
N LEU A 104 -13.51 -0.45 0.71
CA LEU A 104 -14.63 -0.12 1.60
C LEU A 104 -15.97 -0.14 0.87
N ALA A 105 -16.02 0.37 -0.37
CA ALA A 105 -17.22 0.36 -1.18
C ALA A 105 -17.66 -1.06 -1.55
N LEU A 106 -16.71 -1.94 -1.92
CA LEU A 106 -17.02 -3.35 -2.20
C LEU A 106 -17.56 -4.06 -0.95
N TYR A 107 -16.91 -3.89 0.20
CA TYR A 107 -17.37 -4.52 1.42
C TYR A 107 -18.75 -4.03 1.84
N TYR A 108 -19.03 -2.74 1.67
CA TYR A 108 -20.36 -2.21 1.96
C TYR A 108 -21.44 -2.82 1.07
N LEU A 109 -21.16 -3.03 -0.22
CA LEU A 109 -22.07 -3.69 -1.15
C LEU A 109 -22.36 -5.13 -0.73
N ILE A 110 -21.33 -5.89 -0.31
CA ILE A 110 -21.44 -7.29 0.12
C ILE A 110 -22.17 -7.38 1.46
N ASP A 111 -21.74 -6.63 2.46
CA ASP A 111 -22.27 -6.71 3.83
C ASP A 111 -23.75 -6.32 3.93
N ASN A 112 -24.22 -5.48 2.99
CA ASN A 112 -25.64 -5.07 2.93
C ASN A 112 -26.43 -5.81 1.84
N ASN A 113 -25.87 -6.83 1.20
CA ASN A 113 -26.50 -7.62 0.12
C ASN A 113 -27.11 -6.74 -0.97
N LEU A 114 -26.38 -5.72 -1.43
CA LEU A 114 -26.88 -4.74 -2.40
C LEU A 114 -26.71 -5.20 -3.86
N ILE A 115 -26.00 -6.28 -4.11
CA ILE A 115 -25.82 -6.92 -5.41
C ILE A 115 -26.07 -8.43 -5.26
N ASP A 116 -27.05 -8.94 -5.97
CA ASP A 116 -27.40 -10.37 -5.96
C ASP A 116 -26.52 -11.19 -6.92
N ASN A 117 -25.99 -10.55 -7.96
CA ASN A 117 -25.19 -11.22 -8.98
C ASN A 117 -23.77 -11.50 -8.45
N ARG A 118 -23.46 -12.77 -8.24
CA ARG A 118 -22.17 -13.25 -7.73
C ARG A 118 -21.03 -12.97 -8.70
N ASP A 119 -21.26 -13.13 -10.00
CA ASP A 119 -20.22 -12.89 -11.00
C ASP A 119 -19.83 -11.42 -11.00
N GLU A 120 -20.79 -10.52 -10.85
CA GLU A 120 -20.53 -9.09 -10.72
C GLU A 120 -19.70 -8.76 -9.48
N ILE A 121 -19.99 -9.37 -8.33
CA ILE A 121 -19.16 -9.20 -7.11
C ILE A 121 -17.74 -9.73 -7.35
N ASN A 122 -17.59 -10.85 -8.06
CA ASN A 122 -16.27 -11.38 -8.40
C ASN A 122 -15.49 -10.46 -9.34
N ASP A 123 -16.13 -9.84 -10.32
CA ASP A 123 -15.51 -8.82 -11.18
C ASP A 123 -15.02 -7.62 -10.38
N LEU A 124 -15.78 -7.19 -9.37
CA LEU A 124 -15.39 -6.11 -8.47
C LEU A 124 -14.19 -6.51 -7.58
N PHE A 125 -14.13 -7.75 -7.09
CA PHE A 125 -12.95 -8.29 -6.42
C PHE A 125 -11.72 -8.25 -7.34
N ASP A 126 -11.88 -8.62 -8.61
CA ASP A 126 -10.77 -8.66 -9.58
C ASP A 126 -10.26 -7.27 -9.92
N ILE A 127 -11.12 -6.25 -9.97
CA ILE A 127 -10.69 -4.85 -10.08
C ILE A 127 -9.75 -4.49 -8.91
N LEU A 128 -10.09 -4.87 -7.69
CA LEU A 128 -9.28 -4.56 -6.52
C LEU A 128 -7.96 -5.35 -6.50
N ILE A 129 -8.01 -6.65 -6.82
CA ILE A 129 -6.84 -7.54 -6.74
C ILE A 129 -5.85 -7.25 -7.86
N GLU A 130 -6.34 -7.02 -9.09
CA GLU A 130 -5.48 -6.95 -10.28
C GLU A 130 -5.16 -5.53 -10.74
N LYS A 131 -6.10 -4.59 -10.55
CA LYS A 131 -6.05 -3.26 -11.17
C LYS A 131 -5.86 -2.12 -10.19
N THR A 132 -5.96 -2.38 -8.87
CA THR A 132 -5.81 -1.36 -7.83
C THR A 132 -4.42 -1.47 -7.18
N SER A 133 -3.76 -0.33 -7.02
CA SER A 133 -2.47 -0.26 -6.29
C SER A 133 -2.72 -0.32 -4.79
N LEU A 134 -2.64 -1.52 -4.22
CA LEU A 134 -2.87 -1.80 -2.82
C LEU A 134 -1.56 -2.17 -2.10
N GLU A 135 -1.49 -1.86 -0.82
CA GLU A 135 -0.49 -2.45 0.07
C GLU A 135 -0.66 -3.98 0.11
N THR A 136 0.45 -4.70 0.22
CA THR A 136 0.47 -6.17 0.12
C THR A 136 -0.52 -6.84 1.06
N GLU A 137 -0.58 -6.46 2.34
CA GLU A 137 -1.48 -7.10 3.30
C GLU A 137 -2.95 -6.72 3.09
N ILE A 138 -3.23 -5.53 2.55
CA ILE A 138 -4.60 -5.15 2.13
C ILE A 138 -5.03 -5.98 0.93
N LYS A 139 -4.17 -6.17 -0.07
CA LYS A 139 -4.44 -7.05 -1.22
C LYS A 139 -4.69 -8.50 -0.76
N ASN A 140 -3.88 -8.99 0.17
CA ASN A 140 -4.01 -10.33 0.75
C ASN A 140 -5.34 -10.50 1.50
N LEU A 141 -5.78 -9.49 2.26
CA LEU A 141 -7.10 -9.48 2.88
C LEU A 141 -8.21 -9.60 1.85
N ILE A 142 -8.11 -8.88 0.74
CA ILE A 142 -9.14 -8.92 -0.33
C ILE A 142 -9.19 -10.31 -0.99
N ILE A 143 -8.03 -10.93 -1.23
CA ILE A 143 -7.95 -12.31 -1.74
C ILE A 143 -8.62 -13.29 -0.76
N TYR A 144 -8.32 -13.17 0.55
CA TYR A 144 -8.97 -13.99 1.57
C TYR A 144 -10.49 -13.79 1.56
N LYS A 145 -10.97 -12.55 1.53
CA LYS A 145 -12.40 -12.22 1.48
C LYS A 145 -13.08 -12.73 0.20
N LYS A 146 -12.40 -12.72 -0.95
CA LYS A 146 -12.89 -13.34 -2.19
C LYS A 146 -13.06 -14.85 -2.03
N GLY A 147 -12.07 -15.51 -1.42
CA GLY A 147 -12.17 -16.95 -1.11
C GLY A 147 -13.32 -17.24 -0.16
N LEU A 148 -13.44 -16.49 0.93
CA LEU A 148 -14.52 -16.64 1.91
C LEU A 148 -15.92 -16.43 1.28
N TYR A 149 -16.10 -15.37 0.49
CA TYR A 149 -17.36 -15.07 -0.19
C TYR A 149 -17.81 -16.19 -1.13
N ASN A 150 -16.86 -16.90 -1.72
CA ASN A 150 -17.13 -17.93 -2.73
C ASN A 150 -17.07 -19.36 -2.20
N ALA A 151 -16.62 -19.61 -0.97
CA ALA A 151 -16.31 -20.95 -0.45
C ALA A 151 -17.46 -21.96 -0.62
N ASP A 152 -18.71 -21.54 -0.39
CA ASP A 152 -19.88 -22.42 -0.48
C ASP A 152 -20.26 -22.83 -1.92
N ASN A 153 -19.74 -22.10 -2.92
CA ASN A 153 -20.19 -22.25 -4.32
C ASN A 153 -19.09 -22.73 -5.27
N LEU A 154 -17.84 -22.73 -4.80
CA LEU A 154 -16.70 -23.18 -5.61
C LEU A 154 -16.38 -24.66 -5.37
N ASN A 155 -15.79 -25.29 -6.39
CA ASN A 155 -15.14 -26.56 -6.19
C ASN A 155 -13.73 -26.37 -5.56
N GLU A 156 -13.13 -27.50 -5.14
CA GLU A 156 -11.82 -27.54 -4.51
C GLU A 156 -10.74 -26.76 -5.31
N SER A 157 -10.63 -27.07 -6.60
CA SER A 157 -9.59 -26.46 -7.44
C SER A 157 -9.72 -24.94 -7.54
N GLN A 158 -10.94 -24.45 -7.67
CA GLN A 158 -11.22 -23.02 -7.78
C GLN A 158 -10.93 -22.29 -6.46
N LEU A 159 -11.33 -22.87 -5.32
CA LEU A 159 -11.05 -22.26 -4.00
C LEU A 159 -9.55 -22.26 -3.70
N LEU A 160 -8.86 -23.36 -4.01
CA LEU A 160 -7.40 -23.44 -3.89
C LEU A 160 -6.71 -22.42 -4.79
N GLU A 161 -7.14 -22.22 -6.03
CA GLU A 161 -6.58 -21.23 -6.94
C GLU A 161 -6.65 -19.82 -6.36
N ILE A 162 -7.80 -19.42 -5.78
CA ILE A 162 -7.97 -18.11 -5.13
C ILE A 162 -7.04 -17.97 -3.93
N LEU A 163 -6.94 -18.99 -3.07
CA LEU A 163 -6.22 -18.91 -1.80
C LEU A 163 -4.74 -19.25 -1.90
N ASN A 164 -4.28 -19.84 -3.01
CA ASN A 164 -2.90 -20.24 -3.24
C ASN A 164 -1.86 -19.12 -3.01
N PRO A 165 -2.09 -17.88 -3.45
CA PRO A 165 -1.18 -16.78 -3.14
C PRO A 165 -0.97 -16.54 -1.64
N LEU A 166 -1.99 -16.80 -0.80
CA LEU A 166 -1.94 -16.60 0.64
C LEU A 166 -1.22 -17.74 1.36
N ILE A 167 -1.60 -18.99 1.04
CA ILE A 167 -1.06 -20.18 1.74
C ILE A 167 0.44 -20.37 1.46
N ASN A 168 0.94 -19.88 0.33
CA ASN A 168 2.35 -19.91 -0.05
C ASN A 168 3.14 -18.65 0.29
N SER A 169 2.53 -17.70 1.03
CA SER A 169 3.17 -16.44 1.41
C SER A 169 3.55 -16.41 2.90
N LYS A 170 4.18 -15.28 3.30
CA LYS A 170 4.39 -14.93 4.72
C LYS A 170 3.33 -13.96 5.24
N SER A 171 2.19 -13.86 4.55
CA SER A 171 1.10 -12.97 4.92
C SER A 171 0.51 -13.31 6.30
N VAL A 172 0.06 -12.29 7.02
CA VAL A 172 -0.74 -12.46 8.25
C VAL A 172 -2.06 -13.19 8.00
N TRP A 173 -2.54 -13.19 6.74
CA TRP A 173 -3.78 -13.86 6.32
C TRP A 173 -3.60 -15.34 5.97
N LYS A 174 -2.36 -15.87 6.01
CA LYS A 174 -2.08 -17.28 5.71
C LYS A 174 -2.86 -18.23 6.62
N SER A 175 -2.87 -18.00 7.94
CA SER A 175 -3.60 -18.83 8.89
C SER A 175 -5.09 -18.83 8.63
N HIS A 176 -5.66 -17.69 8.28
CA HIS A 176 -7.07 -17.57 7.94
C HIS A 176 -7.42 -18.32 6.65
N ALA A 177 -6.56 -18.26 5.64
CA ALA A 177 -6.76 -19.01 4.40
C ALA A 177 -6.66 -20.51 4.59
N LEU A 178 -5.70 -20.98 5.40
CA LEU A 178 -5.57 -22.39 5.76
C LEU A 178 -6.77 -22.89 6.57
N TYR A 179 -7.26 -22.06 7.50
CA TYR A 179 -8.45 -22.39 8.30
C TYR A 179 -9.69 -22.52 7.42
N LEU A 180 -9.92 -21.57 6.51
CA LEU A 180 -11.03 -21.62 5.55
C LEU A 180 -10.98 -22.91 4.70
N LEU A 181 -9.80 -23.31 4.23
CA LEU A 181 -9.64 -24.58 3.50
C LEU A 181 -9.89 -25.79 4.40
N ALA A 182 -9.43 -25.77 5.64
CA ALA A 182 -9.68 -26.85 6.58
C ALA A 182 -11.18 -27.05 6.83
N GLU A 183 -11.92 -25.95 7.06
CA GLU A 183 -13.38 -25.99 7.22
C GLU A 183 -14.07 -26.46 5.94
N TYR A 184 -13.68 -25.95 4.78
CA TYR A 184 -14.23 -26.38 3.48
C TYR A 184 -14.14 -27.89 3.30
N PHE A 185 -12.97 -28.50 3.54
CA PHE A 185 -12.80 -29.93 3.43
C PHE A 185 -13.54 -30.72 4.52
N TYR A 186 -13.64 -30.15 5.74
CA TYR A 186 -14.44 -30.75 6.80
C TYR A 186 -15.92 -30.87 6.39
N PHE A 187 -16.51 -29.80 5.85
CA PHE A 187 -17.89 -29.80 5.37
C PHE A 187 -18.13 -30.70 4.15
N LYS A 188 -17.08 -30.99 3.37
CA LYS A 188 -17.13 -31.95 2.26
C LYS A 188 -16.91 -33.41 2.72
N ASP A 189 -16.81 -33.67 4.02
CA ASP A 189 -16.49 -34.97 4.65
C ASP A 189 -15.08 -35.50 4.27
N GLU A 190 -14.21 -34.63 3.78
CA GLU A 190 -12.81 -34.95 3.43
C GLU A 190 -11.88 -34.72 4.64
N LYS A 191 -12.14 -35.44 5.73
CA LYS A 191 -11.51 -35.23 7.05
C LYS A 191 -10.00 -35.30 7.03
N GLN A 192 -9.40 -36.10 6.17
CA GLN A 192 -7.96 -36.22 6.06
C GLN A 192 -7.32 -34.95 5.52
N LYS A 193 -7.88 -34.38 4.44
CA LYS A 193 -7.43 -33.09 3.88
C LYS A 193 -7.65 -31.96 4.88
N SER A 194 -8.81 -31.91 5.53
CA SER A 194 -9.09 -30.95 6.58
C SER A 194 -8.00 -30.95 7.66
N LYS A 195 -7.67 -32.14 8.19
CA LYS A 195 -6.60 -32.30 9.19
C LYS A 195 -5.23 -31.84 8.69
N GLU A 196 -4.92 -32.06 7.44
CA GLU A 196 -3.67 -31.60 6.83
C GLU A 196 -3.56 -30.08 6.85
N PHE A 197 -4.64 -29.35 6.53
CA PHE A 197 -4.68 -27.89 6.58
C PHE A 197 -4.61 -27.36 8.02
N PHE A 198 -5.30 -27.97 8.98
CA PHE A 198 -5.16 -27.63 10.40
C PHE A 198 -3.72 -27.82 10.90
N ASN A 199 -3.07 -28.91 10.53
CA ASN A 199 -1.67 -29.14 10.89
C ASN A 199 -0.72 -28.08 10.25
N GLN A 200 -1.02 -27.59 9.06
CA GLN A 200 -0.24 -26.51 8.46
C GLN A 200 -0.36 -25.19 9.24
N ILE A 201 -1.51 -24.92 9.87
CA ILE A 201 -1.66 -23.75 10.74
C ILE A 201 -0.72 -23.84 11.93
N LEU A 202 -0.69 -24.99 12.59
CA LEU A 202 0.18 -25.25 13.76
C LEU A 202 1.67 -25.09 13.44
N ASN A 203 2.06 -25.36 12.19
CA ASN A 203 3.44 -25.24 11.71
C ASN A 203 3.75 -23.88 11.07
N THR A 204 2.78 -22.95 11.06
CA THR A 204 2.97 -21.63 10.47
C THR A 204 3.65 -20.69 11.47
N GLU A 205 4.80 -20.14 11.09
CA GLU A 205 5.47 -19.08 11.85
C GLU A 205 4.53 -17.87 11.96
N ASN A 206 4.31 -17.35 13.17
CA ASN A 206 3.39 -16.26 13.45
C ASN A 206 1.90 -16.55 13.09
N ALA A 207 1.46 -17.79 13.25
CA ALA A 207 0.04 -18.11 13.12
C ALA A 207 -0.81 -17.22 14.04
N ASN A 208 -2.00 -16.83 13.59
CA ASN A 208 -2.94 -16.11 14.43
C ASN A 208 -3.33 -16.95 15.63
N LEU A 209 -3.06 -16.45 16.85
CA LEU A 209 -3.26 -17.20 18.10
C LEU A 209 -4.72 -17.55 18.37
N ASP A 210 -5.67 -16.79 17.86
CA ASP A 210 -7.09 -17.07 18.04
C ASP A 210 -7.51 -18.24 17.14
N ILE A 211 -6.98 -18.32 15.92
CA ILE A 211 -7.21 -19.46 15.01
C ILE A 211 -6.54 -20.76 15.55
N VAL A 212 -5.38 -20.64 16.20
CA VAL A 212 -4.68 -21.82 16.78
C VAL A 212 -5.43 -22.42 17.97
N LYS A 213 -6.30 -21.64 18.63
CA LYS A 213 -7.07 -22.10 19.80
C LYS A 213 -8.42 -22.74 19.42
N GLU A 214 -8.94 -22.48 18.25
CA GLU A 214 -10.17 -23.09 17.73
C GLU A 214 -9.92 -24.51 17.22
#